data_9db6532730cb4b29afcd6f18ec578cb6
#
_entry.id   9db6532730cb4b29afcd6f18ec578cb6
#
_cell.length_a   1.000
_cell.length_b   1.000
_cell.length_c   1.000
_cell.angle_alpha   90.00
_cell.angle_beta   90.00
_cell.angle_gamma   90.00
#
_symmetry.space_group_name_H-M   'P 1'
#
loop_
_entity.id
_entity.type
_entity.pdbx_description
1 polymer ?
#
loop_
_entity_poly.entity_id
_entity_poly.type
_entity_poly.pdbx_seq_one_letter_code
_entity_poly.pdbx_strand_id
1 'polypeptide(L)'
;SVLSNMMVSIEQHVDFVADTVGWMGARQLDCIEADRGAQDRWVEHVNEMAFKTLYPKANSWYMGANVPGKPRVFLPYIGGVGNYRKTCDEVAAKGYAVWTNDTSFTTVCVP
;
A
#
# COMPACT_ATOMS: atom_id res chain seq x y z
N SER A 1 -8.76 -4.27 6.06
CA SER A 1 -9.52 -3.17 5.48
C SER A 1 -11.01 -3.30 5.81
N VAL A 2 -11.70 -2.18 5.92
CA VAL A 2 -13.15 -2.09 6.21
C VAL A 2 -14.04 -2.79 5.17
N LEU A 3 -13.48 -3.17 4.03
CA LEU A 3 -14.18 -3.89 2.95
C LEU A 3 -14.00 -5.41 3.03
N SER A 4 -13.39 -5.92 4.08
CA SER A 4 -13.18 -7.34 4.35
C SER A 4 -13.30 -7.63 5.84
N ASN A 5 -13.04 -8.86 6.27
CA ASN A 5 -12.89 -9.16 7.69
C ASN A 5 -11.69 -8.36 8.24
N MET A 6 -11.98 -7.41 9.14
CA MET A 6 -10.97 -6.51 9.68
C MET A 6 -9.88 -7.24 10.45
N MET A 7 -10.21 -8.29 11.20
CA MET A 7 -9.23 -9.07 11.96
C MET A 7 -8.18 -9.71 11.06
N VAL A 8 -8.63 -10.36 9.98
CA VAL A 8 -7.73 -10.96 8.98
C VAL A 8 -6.82 -9.92 8.32
N SER A 9 -7.36 -8.72 8.06
CA SER A 9 -6.57 -7.64 7.48
C SER A 9 -5.56 -7.06 8.48
N ILE A 10 -5.93 -6.95 9.76
CA ILE A 10 -5.04 -6.45 10.81
C ILE A 10 -3.90 -7.44 11.02
N GLU A 11 -4.18 -8.74 11.15
CA GLU A 11 -3.16 -9.77 11.28
C GLU A 11 -2.15 -9.71 10.14
N GLN A 12 -2.63 -9.67 8.91
CA GLN A 12 -1.77 -9.57 7.72
C GLN A 12 -0.90 -8.29 7.73
N HIS A 13 -1.45 -7.16 8.15
CA HIS A 13 -0.67 -5.92 8.24
C HIS A 13 0.38 -5.98 9.35
N VAL A 14 0.04 -6.56 10.50
CA VAL A 14 0.98 -6.73 11.61
C VAL A 14 2.14 -7.65 11.20
N ASP A 15 1.85 -8.77 10.58
CA ASP A 15 2.86 -9.70 10.08
C ASP A 15 3.79 -9.01 9.07
N PHE A 16 3.22 -8.32 8.08
CA PHE A 16 4.00 -7.59 7.08
C PHE A 16 4.90 -6.51 7.69
N VAL A 17 4.41 -5.76 8.67
CA VAL A 17 5.20 -4.74 9.38
C VAL A 17 6.31 -5.40 10.21
N ALA A 18 6.00 -6.48 10.95
CA ALA A 18 6.98 -7.20 11.75
C ALA A 18 8.11 -7.77 10.88
N ASP A 19 7.77 -8.39 9.75
CA ASP A 19 8.73 -8.92 8.78
C ASP A 19 9.60 -7.80 8.19
N THR A 20 8.99 -6.65 7.87
CA THR A 20 9.72 -5.47 7.37
C THR A 20 10.74 -4.97 8.39
N VAL A 21 10.34 -4.84 9.66
CA VAL A 21 11.23 -4.40 10.74
C VAL A 21 12.37 -5.41 10.95
N GLY A 22 12.06 -6.70 10.93
CA GLY A 22 13.06 -7.77 11.02
C GLY A 22 14.06 -7.72 9.85
N TRP A 23 13.57 -7.50 8.64
CA TRP A 23 14.38 -7.35 7.43
C TRP A 23 15.31 -6.12 7.51
N MET A 24 14.80 -4.99 8.02
CA MET A 24 15.58 -3.77 8.26
C MET A 24 16.68 -4.02 9.30
N GLY A 25 16.33 -4.62 10.44
CA GLY A 25 17.28 -4.91 11.51
C GLY A 25 18.43 -5.82 11.06
N ALA A 26 18.13 -6.86 10.28
CA ALA A 26 19.14 -7.76 9.70
C ALA A 26 20.12 -7.05 8.75
N ARG A 27 19.76 -5.90 8.22
CA ARG A 27 20.56 -5.07 7.28
C ARG A 27 21.10 -3.80 7.91
N GLN A 28 20.84 -3.58 9.19
CA GLN A 28 21.23 -2.38 9.93
C GLN A 28 20.70 -1.09 9.25
N LEU A 29 19.44 -1.14 8.80
CA LEU A 29 18.75 -0.01 8.20
C LEU A 29 17.89 0.68 9.26
N ASP A 30 18.02 1.98 9.40
CA ASP A 30 17.27 2.80 10.36
C ASP A 30 15.99 3.40 9.78
N CYS A 31 15.88 3.43 8.46
CA CYS A 31 14.75 4.04 7.77
C CYS A 31 14.37 3.24 6.52
N ILE A 32 13.07 3.18 6.25
CA ILE A 32 12.51 2.71 4.98
C ILE A 32 11.44 3.70 4.53
N GLU A 33 11.53 4.15 3.29
CA GLU A 33 10.59 5.08 2.69
C GLU A 33 10.14 4.56 1.33
N ALA A 34 8.85 4.74 1.04
CA ALA A 34 8.31 4.38 -0.25
C ALA A 34 8.83 5.33 -1.35
N ASP A 35 9.33 4.75 -2.45
CA ASP A 35 9.63 5.54 -3.65
C ASP A 35 8.37 6.23 -4.16
N ARG A 36 8.50 7.52 -4.50
CA ARG A 36 7.38 8.34 -4.93
C ARG A 36 6.71 7.78 -6.18
N GLY A 37 7.48 7.33 -7.15
CA GLY A 37 6.93 6.72 -8.37
C GLY A 37 6.19 5.41 -8.08
N ALA A 38 6.65 4.61 -7.12
CA ALA A 38 5.95 3.41 -6.68
C ALA A 38 4.65 3.75 -5.94
N GLN A 39 4.68 4.77 -5.09
CA GLN A 39 3.49 5.27 -4.40
C GLN A 39 2.44 5.76 -5.40
N ASP A 40 2.82 6.57 -6.38
CA ASP A 40 1.90 7.11 -7.38
C ASP A 40 1.26 5.98 -8.21
N ARG A 41 2.05 4.99 -8.65
CA ARG A 41 1.52 3.81 -9.37
C ARG A 41 0.57 2.98 -8.50
N TRP A 42 0.85 2.83 -7.21
CA TRP A 42 -0.05 2.14 -6.30
C TRP A 42 -1.38 2.88 -6.15
N VAL A 43 -1.35 4.19 -5.99
CA VAL A 43 -2.55 5.05 -5.93
C VAL A 43 -3.36 4.93 -7.21
N GLU A 44 -2.71 4.98 -8.38
CA GLU A 44 -3.36 4.80 -9.68
C GLU A 44 -4.04 3.44 -9.77
N HIS A 45 -3.32 2.36 -9.43
CA HIS A 45 -3.88 1.01 -9.41
C HIS A 45 -5.10 0.87 -8.49
N VAL A 46 -5.04 1.44 -7.29
CA VAL A 46 -6.17 1.43 -6.33
C VAL A 46 -7.38 2.15 -6.92
N ASN A 47 -7.18 3.31 -7.56
CA ASN A 47 -8.25 4.05 -8.21
C ASN A 47 -8.82 3.32 -9.42
N GLU A 48 -7.99 2.73 -10.28
CA GLU A 48 -8.45 1.91 -11.42
C GLU A 48 -9.36 0.76 -10.96
N MET A 49 -8.97 0.07 -9.89
CA MET A 49 -9.80 -0.99 -9.30
C MET A 49 -11.13 -0.45 -8.77
N ALA A 50 -11.10 0.72 -8.14
CA ALA A 50 -12.30 1.37 -7.63
C ALA A 50 -13.25 1.82 -8.75
N PHE A 51 -12.73 2.30 -9.87
CA PHE A 51 -13.55 2.74 -11.02
C PHE A 51 -14.38 1.62 -11.66
N LYS A 52 -14.03 0.38 -11.42
CA LYS A 52 -14.81 -0.80 -11.83
C LYS A 52 -16.04 -1.05 -10.95
N THR A 53 -16.29 -0.20 -9.97
CA THR A 53 -17.34 -0.33 -8.96
C THR A 53 -18.22 0.92 -8.90
N LEU A 54 -19.21 0.90 -8.02
CA LEU A 54 -20.10 2.05 -7.80
C LEU A 54 -19.54 3.09 -6.82
N TYR A 55 -18.44 2.81 -6.12
CA TYR A 55 -17.86 3.71 -5.11
C TYR A 55 -17.50 5.10 -5.65
N PRO A 56 -16.91 5.24 -6.84
CA PRO A 56 -16.60 6.57 -7.37
C PRO A 56 -17.82 7.46 -7.62
N LYS A 57 -18.99 6.84 -7.79
CA LYS A 57 -20.27 7.56 -7.98
C LYS A 57 -20.91 7.99 -6.66
N ALA A 58 -20.44 7.44 -5.54
CA ALA A 58 -20.97 7.74 -4.22
C ALA A 58 -20.25 8.94 -3.61
N ASN A 59 -21.01 9.79 -2.90
CA ASN A 59 -20.43 10.89 -2.12
C ASN A 59 -20.00 10.38 -0.75
N SER A 60 -19.02 9.46 -0.75
CA SER A 60 -18.55 8.73 0.43
C SER A 60 -17.23 9.29 0.94
N TRP A 61 -17.02 9.18 2.26
CA TRP A 61 -15.75 9.47 2.89
C TRP A 61 -14.59 8.58 2.36
N TYR A 62 -14.90 7.39 1.82
CA TYR A 62 -13.92 6.54 1.11
C TYR A 62 -13.28 7.22 -0.09
N MET A 63 -13.95 8.24 -0.65
CA MET A 63 -13.44 9.07 -1.74
C MET A 63 -12.82 10.39 -1.25
N GLY A 64 -12.68 10.57 0.08
CA GLY A 64 -12.26 11.84 0.65
C GLY A 64 -13.28 12.96 0.49
N ALA A 65 -14.55 12.63 0.21
CA ALA A 65 -15.61 13.62 -0.08
C ALA A 65 -16.04 14.45 1.15
N ASN A 66 -15.62 14.04 2.34
CA ASN A 66 -15.87 14.75 3.61
C ASN A 66 -14.95 15.97 3.82
N VAL A 67 -13.94 16.17 2.97
CA VAL A 67 -13.03 17.31 3.05
C VAL A 67 -13.22 18.21 1.82
N PRO A 68 -13.81 19.41 1.95
CA PRO A 68 -13.99 20.32 0.85
C PRO A 68 -12.66 20.73 0.19
N GLY A 69 -12.63 20.76 -1.13
CA GLY A 69 -11.44 21.17 -1.90
C GLY A 69 -10.34 20.11 -2.06
N LYS A 70 -10.48 18.96 -1.43
CA LYS A 70 -9.52 17.86 -1.56
C LYS A 70 -9.79 17.06 -2.85
N PRO A 71 -8.73 16.59 -3.56
CA PRO A 71 -8.92 15.66 -4.66
C PRO A 71 -9.63 14.39 -4.20
N ARG A 72 -10.56 13.90 -5.00
CA ARG A 72 -11.25 12.64 -4.71
C ARG A 72 -10.37 11.47 -5.10
N VAL A 73 -9.89 10.75 -4.10
CA VAL A 73 -9.04 9.56 -4.25
C VAL A 73 -9.68 8.44 -3.44
N PHE A 74 -9.78 7.25 -4.03
CA PHE A 74 -10.31 6.09 -3.32
C PHE A 74 -9.27 5.58 -2.32
N LEU A 75 -9.61 5.55 -1.04
CA LEU A 75 -8.66 5.25 0.04
C LEU A 75 -8.45 3.75 0.28
N PRO A 76 -9.50 2.89 0.34
CA PRO A 76 -9.33 1.48 0.59
C PRO A 76 -8.94 0.71 -0.67
N TYR A 77 -8.14 -0.36 -0.53
CA TYR A 77 -7.94 -1.32 -1.62
C TYR A 77 -9.11 -2.30 -1.72
N ILE A 78 -9.72 -2.40 -2.91
CA ILE A 78 -10.92 -3.22 -3.16
C ILE A 78 -10.65 -4.46 -4.01
N GLY A 79 -9.42 -4.68 -4.43
CA GLY A 79 -9.00 -5.84 -5.22
C GLY A 79 -9.00 -7.19 -4.48
N GLY A 80 -9.45 -7.21 -3.22
CA GLY A 80 -9.54 -8.41 -2.38
C GLY A 80 -8.29 -8.65 -1.53
N VAL A 81 -8.51 -9.21 -0.33
CA VAL A 81 -7.45 -9.49 0.67
C VAL A 81 -6.40 -10.45 0.12
N GLY A 82 -6.80 -11.48 -0.62
CA GLY A 82 -5.88 -12.44 -1.21
C GLY A 82 -4.90 -11.80 -2.19
N ASN A 83 -5.38 -10.93 -3.07
CA ASN A 83 -4.53 -10.19 -4.01
C ASN A 83 -3.62 -9.20 -3.29
N TYR A 84 -4.14 -8.52 -2.27
CA TYR A 84 -3.34 -7.61 -1.45
C TYR A 84 -2.20 -8.34 -0.75
N ARG A 85 -2.49 -9.48 -0.11
CA ARG A 85 -1.49 -10.33 0.55
C ARG A 85 -0.41 -10.78 -0.44
N LYS A 86 -0.81 -11.30 -1.60
CA LYS A 86 0.12 -11.69 -2.65
C LYS A 86 1.03 -10.55 -3.08
N THR A 87 0.50 -9.34 -3.24
CA THR A 87 1.30 -8.15 -3.57
C THR A 87 2.31 -7.83 -2.47
N CYS A 88 1.91 -7.89 -1.19
CA CYS A 88 2.82 -7.70 -0.06
C CYS A 88 3.95 -8.75 -0.05
N ASP A 89 3.61 -10.02 -0.25
CA ASP A 89 4.57 -11.12 -0.30
C ASP A 89 5.58 -10.94 -1.44
N GLU A 90 5.11 -10.52 -2.63
CA GLU A 90 5.96 -10.23 -3.77
C GLU A 90 6.92 -9.05 -3.52
N VAL A 91 6.45 -8.02 -2.83
CA VAL A 91 7.27 -6.86 -2.43
C VAL A 91 8.35 -7.30 -1.44
N ALA A 92 8.01 -8.07 -0.43
CA ALA A 92 8.96 -8.60 0.55
C ALA A 92 10.01 -9.52 -0.11
N ALA A 93 9.58 -10.44 -0.99
CA ALA A 93 10.46 -11.35 -1.71
C ALA A 93 11.47 -10.63 -2.63
N LYS A 94 11.13 -9.45 -3.13
CA LYS A 94 12.01 -8.58 -3.93
C LYS A 94 12.85 -7.62 -3.07
N GLY A 95 12.93 -7.85 -1.76
CA GLY A 95 13.64 -6.98 -0.83
C GLY A 95 13.01 -5.60 -0.70
N TYR A 96 11.67 -5.58 -0.69
CA TYR A 96 10.84 -4.37 -0.65
C TYR A 96 11.00 -3.44 -1.86
N ALA A 97 11.61 -3.90 -2.95
CA ALA A 97 11.59 -3.20 -4.24
C ALA A 97 10.19 -3.25 -4.85
N VAL A 98 9.49 -2.13 -4.88
CA VAL A 98 8.11 -2.04 -5.38
C VAL A 98 8.11 -1.59 -6.84
N TRP A 99 7.65 -2.47 -7.75
CA TRP A 99 7.16 -2.14 -9.09
C TRP A 99 8.07 -1.31 -10.00
N THR A 100 9.37 -1.31 -9.79
CA THR A 100 10.31 -0.70 -10.72
C THR A 100 11.11 -1.77 -11.46
N ASN A 101 11.33 -1.57 -12.74
CA ASN A 101 12.41 -2.25 -13.49
C ASN A 101 13.79 -1.76 -13.00
N ASP A 102 13.83 -0.93 -11.98
CA ASP A 102 15.02 -0.32 -11.42
C ASP A 102 15.16 -0.71 -9.94
N THR A 103 16.33 -1.26 -9.61
CA THR A 103 16.69 -1.87 -8.32
C THR A 103 16.99 -0.84 -7.22
N SER A 104 16.49 0.38 -7.31
CA SER A 104 16.77 1.44 -6.35
C SER A 104 15.62 1.67 -5.39
N PHE A 105 15.47 0.76 -4.42
CA PHE A 105 14.53 0.94 -3.32
C PHE A 105 15.25 1.02 -1.99
N THR A 106 16.21 1.87 -1.90
CA THR A 106 16.82 2.13 -0.59
C THR A 106 17.18 3.59 -0.54
N THR A 107 16.21 4.43 -0.19
CA THR A 107 16.64 5.67 0.46
C THR A 107 17.06 5.27 1.85
N VAL A 108 18.32 4.92 1.99
CA VAL A 108 18.96 4.80 3.29
C VAL A 108 19.06 6.22 3.82
N CYS A 109 18.23 6.58 4.78
CA CYS A 109 18.52 7.75 5.60
C CYS A 109 19.77 7.41 6.41
N VAL A 110 20.91 7.86 5.95
CA VAL A 110 22.13 7.90 6.76
C VAL A 110 22.02 9.13 7.64
N PRO A 111 22.29 9.05 8.96
CA PRO A 111 22.23 10.17 9.88
C PRO A 111 23.18 11.29 9.55
#